data_b69ebdc19d141540a14bc2a56d4fda43
#
_entry.id   b69ebdc19d141540a14bc2a56d4fda43
#
_cell.length_a   1.000
_cell.length_b   1.000
_cell.length_c   1.000
_cell.angle_alpha   90.00
_cell.angle_beta   90.00
_cell.angle_gamma   90.00
#
_symmetry.space_group_name_H-M   'P 1'
#
loop_
_entity.id
_entity.type
_entity.pdbx_description
1 polymer ?
#
loop_
_entity_poly.entity_id
_entity_poly.type
_entity_poly.pdbx_seq_one_letter_code
_entity_poly.pdbx_strand_id
1 'polypeptide(L)'
;MIYRPYEYQRTAMQWIIDKPKCGLFLDMGLGKTVSTLTAVQQLIDDCDIERVLVVAPKKVAETTWSTEAEKWEHLHALRVVKVLGTEKQRCMALNEKADVYVTGRDNFVWLVGKYGGHLPFDALVIDELTSFKSSKSERFKAMRIALPGIKRVIGLTGTPAPNGLIDLWAQMYCLDQGERLGKSVSKYRETY
;
A
#
# COMPACT_ATOMS: atom_id res chain seq x y z
N MET A 1 9.65 -21.11 -6.19
CA MET A 1 9.39 -21.06 -7.66
C MET A 1 10.20 -19.92 -8.28
N ILE A 2 10.75 -20.13 -9.48
CA ILE A 2 11.48 -19.08 -10.24
C ILE A 2 10.45 -18.10 -10.84
N TYR A 3 10.58 -16.81 -10.53
CA TYR A 3 9.74 -15.76 -11.10
C TYR A 3 10.24 -15.34 -12.47
N ARG A 4 9.37 -15.38 -13.46
CA ARG A 4 9.62 -14.91 -14.82
C ARG A 4 8.58 -13.84 -15.17
N PRO A 5 8.87 -12.57 -14.95
CA PRO A 5 7.90 -11.51 -15.17
C PRO A 5 7.57 -11.33 -16.65
N TYR A 6 6.29 -11.10 -16.93
CA TYR A 6 5.81 -10.60 -18.21
C TYR A 6 6.27 -9.15 -18.41
N GLU A 7 6.24 -8.66 -19.65
CA GLU A 7 6.67 -7.30 -19.98
C GLU A 7 5.91 -6.22 -19.20
N TYR A 8 4.60 -6.33 -19.10
CA TYR A 8 3.79 -5.40 -18.30
C TYR A 8 4.13 -5.42 -16.81
N GLN A 9 4.55 -6.57 -16.26
CA GLN A 9 5.01 -6.67 -14.88
C GLN A 9 6.36 -5.98 -14.69
N ARG A 10 7.27 -6.11 -15.64
CA ARG A 10 8.55 -5.38 -15.64
C ARG A 10 8.32 -3.87 -15.65
N THR A 11 7.42 -3.42 -16.52
CA THR A 11 7.01 -2.02 -16.58
C THR A 11 6.40 -1.54 -15.26
N ALA A 12 5.54 -2.37 -14.63
CA ALA A 12 4.93 -2.05 -13.35
C ALA A 12 5.97 -1.97 -12.21
N MET A 13 6.94 -2.89 -12.17
CA MET A 13 8.04 -2.86 -11.21
C MET A 13 8.90 -1.61 -11.38
N GLN A 14 9.31 -1.31 -12.62
CA GLN A 14 10.10 -0.11 -12.92
C GLN A 14 9.33 1.17 -12.55
N TRP A 15 8.02 1.21 -12.81
CA TRP A 15 7.16 2.33 -12.41
C TRP A 15 7.16 2.56 -10.91
N ILE A 16 7.11 1.49 -10.09
CA ILE A 16 7.20 1.60 -8.63
C ILE A 16 8.57 2.14 -8.19
N ILE A 17 9.64 1.66 -8.82
CA ILE A 17 11.02 2.07 -8.49
C ILE A 17 11.22 3.55 -8.82
N ASP A 18 10.83 3.99 -10.02
CA ASP A 18 11.06 5.33 -10.51
C ASP A 18 10.17 6.39 -9.83
N LYS A 19 8.95 6.00 -9.41
CA LYS A 19 7.94 6.93 -8.90
C LYS A 19 7.68 6.74 -7.42
N PRO A 20 8.06 7.70 -6.57
CA PRO A 20 7.81 7.60 -5.13
C PRO A 20 6.32 7.59 -4.78
N LYS A 21 5.45 8.09 -5.66
CA LYS A 21 3.99 8.12 -5.46
C LYS A 21 3.30 7.64 -6.73
N CYS A 22 2.85 6.38 -6.73
CA CYS A 22 2.29 5.75 -7.93
C CYS A 22 1.08 4.86 -7.63
N GLY A 23 0.29 4.62 -8.67
CA GLY A 23 -0.81 3.65 -8.68
C GLY A 23 -0.60 2.60 -9.76
N LEU A 24 -0.81 1.33 -9.43
CA LEU A 24 -0.89 0.23 -10.39
C LEU A 24 -2.36 -0.14 -10.59
N PHE A 25 -2.89 0.20 -11.74
CA PHE A 25 -4.26 -0.10 -12.16
C PHE A 25 -4.22 -1.31 -13.10
N LEU A 26 -4.12 -2.48 -12.50
CA LEU A 26 -4.05 -3.77 -13.20
C LEU A 26 -5.17 -4.68 -12.72
N ASP A 27 -5.78 -5.43 -13.62
CA ASP A 27 -6.86 -6.35 -13.28
C ASP A 27 -6.45 -7.42 -12.26
N MET A 28 -7.45 -8.10 -11.69
CA MET A 28 -7.21 -9.19 -10.74
C MET A 28 -6.45 -10.34 -11.44
N GLY A 29 -5.55 -10.98 -10.71
CA GLY A 29 -4.75 -12.09 -11.24
C GLY A 29 -3.52 -11.70 -12.05
N LEU A 30 -3.30 -10.41 -12.38
CA LEU A 30 -2.14 -9.95 -13.15
C LEU A 30 -0.84 -9.81 -12.33
N GLY A 31 -0.78 -10.38 -11.14
CA GLY A 31 0.45 -10.44 -10.36
C GLY A 31 0.88 -9.13 -9.69
N LYS A 32 -0.08 -8.25 -9.33
CA LYS A 32 0.23 -7.00 -8.60
C LYS A 32 1.10 -7.24 -7.37
N THR A 33 0.76 -8.24 -6.57
CA THR A 33 1.45 -8.53 -5.31
C THR A 33 2.90 -8.91 -5.52
N VAL A 34 3.19 -9.88 -6.40
CA VAL A 34 4.57 -10.31 -6.69
C VAL A 34 5.38 -9.18 -7.33
N SER A 35 4.81 -8.43 -8.26
CA SER A 35 5.49 -7.29 -8.88
C SER A 35 5.81 -6.20 -7.85
N THR A 36 4.89 -5.92 -6.92
CA THR A 36 5.12 -4.95 -5.84
C THR A 36 6.20 -5.44 -4.88
N LEU A 37 6.15 -6.71 -4.44
CA LEU A 37 7.17 -7.28 -3.56
C LEU A 37 8.56 -7.29 -4.23
N THR A 38 8.63 -7.59 -5.53
CA THR A 38 9.89 -7.56 -6.29
C THR A 38 10.47 -6.15 -6.35
N ALA A 39 9.64 -5.14 -6.63
CA ALA A 39 10.06 -3.74 -6.61
C ALA A 39 10.48 -3.27 -5.20
N VAL A 40 9.75 -3.70 -4.17
CA VAL A 40 10.07 -3.43 -2.75
C VAL A 40 11.42 -4.04 -2.39
N GLN A 41 11.68 -5.30 -2.78
CA GLN A 41 12.99 -5.95 -2.56
C GLN A 41 14.12 -5.11 -3.19
N GLN A 42 13.96 -4.70 -4.44
CA GLN A 42 14.96 -3.86 -5.12
C GLN A 42 15.20 -2.54 -4.38
N LEU A 43 14.15 -1.84 -3.95
CA LEU A 43 14.26 -0.59 -3.20
C LEU A 43 14.95 -0.76 -1.83
N ILE A 44 14.79 -1.92 -1.20
CA ILE A 44 15.50 -2.26 0.05
C ILE A 44 16.96 -2.57 -0.24
N ASP A 45 17.25 -3.33 -1.29
CA ASP A 45 18.61 -3.68 -1.70
C ASP A 45 19.41 -2.42 -2.11
N ASP A 46 18.74 -1.43 -2.72
CA ASP A 46 19.29 -0.13 -3.08
C ASP A 46 19.39 0.85 -1.89
N CYS A 47 18.97 0.43 -0.68
CA CYS A 47 18.94 1.26 0.54
C CYS A 47 18.03 2.51 0.45
N ASP A 48 17.07 2.52 -0.46
CA ASP A 48 16.09 3.60 -0.63
C ASP A 48 15.03 3.61 0.48
N ILE A 49 14.65 2.41 0.91
CA ILE A 49 13.68 2.16 2.00
C ILE A 49 14.16 1.02 2.89
N GLU A 50 13.74 1.03 4.16
CA GLU A 50 14.05 -0.04 5.12
C GLU A 50 12.80 -0.80 5.57
N ARG A 51 11.68 -0.09 5.74
CA ARG A 51 10.46 -0.65 6.32
C ARG A 51 9.23 -0.27 5.51
N VAL A 52 8.47 -1.28 5.10
CA VAL A 52 7.26 -1.11 4.30
C VAL A 52 6.02 -1.54 5.09
N LEU A 53 4.99 -0.70 5.09
CA LEU A 53 3.67 -1.05 5.59
C LEU A 53 2.75 -1.38 4.42
N VAL A 54 2.14 -2.55 4.45
CA VAL A 54 1.08 -2.96 3.53
C VAL A 54 -0.27 -2.89 4.26
N VAL A 55 -1.19 -2.11 3.71
CA VAL A 55 -2.58 -2.02 4.19
C VAL A 55 -3.49 -2.71 3.18
N ALA A 56 -4.07 -3.84 3.57
CA ALA A 56 -4.82 -4.71 2.67
C ALA A 56 -6.21 -5.10 3.21
N PRO A 57 -7.12 -5.63 2.39
CA PRO A 57 -8.31 -6.31 2.86
C PRO A 57 -7.94 -7.43 3.85
N LYS A 58 -8.80 -7.66 4.87
CA LYS A 58 -8.50 -8.61 5.96
C LYS A 58 -7.98 -9.96 5.46
N LYS A 59 -8.71 -10.63 4.57
CA LYS A 59 -8.31 -11.95 4.02
C LYS A 59 -6.97 -11.89 3.28
N VAL A 60 -6.73 -10.83 2.52
CA VAL A 60 -5.49 -10.63 1.78
C VAL A 60 -4.32 -10.37 2.72
N ALA A 61 -4.54 -9.60 3.79
CA ALA A 61 -3.54 -9.36 4.83
C ALA A 61 -3.19 -10.64 5.62
N GLU A 62 -4.17 -11.55 5.80
CA GLU A 62 -3.97 -12.80 6.52
C GLU A 62 -3.10 -13.82 5.75
N THR A 63 -3.17 -13.82 4.42
CA THR A 63 -2.57 -14.89 3.60
C THR A 63 -1.74 -14.41 2.43
N THR A 64 -2.28 -13.58 1.54
CA THR A 64 -1.73 -13.36 0.20
C THR A 64 -0.28 -12.83 0.21
N TRP A 65 0.01 -11.79 0.98
CA TRP A 65 1.32 -11.14 0.97
C TRP A 65 2.43 -12.06 1.48
N SER A 66 2.21 -12.80 2.57
CA SER A 66 3.18 -13.76 3.09
C SER A 66 3.36 -14.97 2.18
N THR A 67 2.25 -15.52 1.65
CA THR A 67 2.31 -16.65 0.73
C THR A 67 3.04 -16.30 -0.58
N GLU A 68 2.82 -15.12 -1.11
CA GLU A 68 3.55 -14.67 -2.32
C GLU A 68 5.05 -14.49 -2.03
N ALA A 69 5.44 -13.94 -0.89
CA ALA A 69 6.85 -13.83 -0.51
C ALA A 69 7.53 -15.21 -0.36
N GLU A 70 6.85 -16.17 0.25
CA GLU A 70 7.36 -17.55 0.41
C GLU A 70 7.40 -18.33 -0.91
N LYS A 71 6.50 -18.05 -1.84
CA LYS A 71 6.35 -18.77 -3.11
C LYS A 71 7.52 -18.53 -4.06
N TRP A 72 8.06 -17.32 -4.11
CA TRP A 72 9.05 -16.91 -5.11
C TRP A 72 10.45 -16.90 -4.54
N GLU A 73 11.39 -17.62 -5.17
CA GLU A 73 12.78 -17.80 -4.69
C GLU A 73 13.51 -16.48 -4.43
N HIS A 74 13.36 -15.51 -5.32
CA HIS A 74 14.02 -14.20 -5.19
C HIS A 74 13.49 -13.35 -4.02
N LEU A 75 12.32 -13.69 -3.45
CA LEU A 75 11.73 -12.99 -2.32
C LEU A 75 11.99 -13.67 -0.97
N HIS A 76 12.69 -14.80 -0.92
CA HIS A 76 12.93 -15.54 0.33
C HIS A 76 13.74 -14.75 1.37
N ALA A 77 14.48 -13.72 0.95
CA ALA A 77 15.18 -12.82 1.86
C ALA A 77 14.25 -11.81 2.56
N LEU A 78 13.08 -11.50 1.96
CA LEU A 78 12.09 -10.58 2.54
C LEU A 78 11.41 -11.19 3.76
N ARG A 79 11.53 -10.52 4.89
CA ARG A 79 10.82 -10.88 6.11
C ARG A 79 9.48 -10.16 6.17
N VAL A 80 8.40 -10.93 6.06
CA VAL A 80 7.02 -10.43 6.10
C VAL A 80 6.39 -10.77 7.43
N VAL A 81 5.97 -9.75 8.19
CA VAL A 81 5.28 -9.89 9.48
C VAL A 81 3.84 -9.42 9.37
N LYS A 82 2.92 -10.20 9.95
CA LYS A 82 1.48 -9.89 9.97
C LYS A 82 1.12 -9.13 11.25
N VAL A 83 0.71 -7.88 11.12
CA VAL A 83 0.25 -7.03 12.21
C VAL A 83 -1.27 -7.17 12.35
N LEU A 84 -1.70 -8.32 12.87
CA LEU A 84 -3.10 -8.75 12.94
C LEU A 84 -3.47 -9.26 14.34
N GLY A 85 -4.74 -9.59 14.53
CA GLY A 85 -5.25 -10.15 15.79
C GLY A 85 -5.55 -9.11 16.87
N THR A 86 -5.37 -9.49 18.13
CA THR A 86 -5.57 -8.61 19.29
C THR A 86 -4.53 -7.50 19.34
N GLU A 87 -4.79 -6.44 20.09
CA GLU A 87 -3.84 -5.33 20.25
C GLU A 87 -2.47 -5.81 20.74
N LYS A 88 -2.45 -6.72 21.72
CA LYS A 88 -1.21 -7.32 22.24
C LYS A 88 -0.43 -8.02 21.14
N GLN A 89 -1.10 -8.82 20.30
CA GLN A 89 -0.47 -9.52 19.18
C GLN A 89 0.09 -8.55 18.14
N ARG A 90 -0.67 -7.48 17.80
CA ARG A 90 -0.21 -6.44 16.88
C ARG A 90 1.01 -5.70 17.42
N CYS A 91 1.03 -5.38 18.72
CA CYS A 91 2.18 -4.74 19.35
C CYS A 91 3.42 -5.64 19.33
N MET A 92 3.26 -6.95 19.58
CA MET A 92 4.36 -7.91 19.48
C MET A 92 4.91 -7.97 18.05
N ALA A 93 4.02 -8.11 17.04
CA ALA A 93 4.41 -8.14 15.64
C ALA A 93 5.15 -6.87 15.18
N LEU A 94 4.77 -5.69 15.68
CA LEU A 94 5.47 -4.43 15.38
C LEU A 94 6.89 -4.34 15.97
N ASN A 95 7.17 -5.11 17.02
CA ASN A 95 8.50 -5.18 17.63
C ASN A 95 9.42 -6.21 16.94
N GLU A 96 8.88 -7.08 16.10
CA GLU A 96 9.68 -8.00 15.29
C GLU A 96 10.45 -7.22 14.23
N LYS A 97 11.69 -7.63 13.97
CA LYS A 97 12.48 -7.05 12.88
C LYS A 97 12.02 -7.66 11.55
N ALA A 98 11.40 -6.87 10.72
CA ALA A 98 10.92 -7.27 9.39
C ALA A 98 11.10 -6.15 8.37
N ASP A 99 11.01 -6.50 7.10
CA ASP A 99 11.12 -5.60 5.97
C ASP A 99 9.73 -5.14 5.53
N VAL A 100 8.75 -6.05 5.59
CA VAL A 100 7.35 -5.79 5.20
C VAL A 100 6.41 -6.14 6.36
N TYR A 101 5.60 -5.18 6.77
CA TYR A 101 4.57 -5.33 7.78
C TYR A 101 3.20 -5.26 7.11
N VAL A 102 2.38 -6.29 7.27
CA VAL A 102 1.07 -6.38 6.61
C VAL A 102 -0.04 -6.24 7.64
N THR A 103 -0.95 -5.29 7.42
CA THR A 103 -2.08 -5.06 8.32
C THR A 103 -3.41 -4.94 7.56
N GLY A 104 -4.50 -5.17 8.29
CA GLY A 104 -5.84 -4.93 7.78
C GLY A 104 -6.22 -3.44 7.79
N ARG A 105 -7.09 -3.03 6.89
CA ARG A 105 -7.57 -1.65 6.76
C ARG A 105 -8.14 -1.06 8.05
N ASP A 106 -8.81 -1.88 8.86
CA ASP A 106 -9.40 -1.41 10.13
C ASP A 106 -8.33 -1.23 11.21
N ASN A 107 -7.32 -2.11 11.22
CA ASN A 107 -6.17 -2.00 12.10
C ASN A 107 -5.28 -0.80 11.74
N PHE A 108 -5.31 -0.32 10.50
CA PHE A 108 -4.56 0.85 10.07
C PHE A 108 -4.97 2.11 10.85
N VAL A 109 -6.27 2.30 11.11
CA VAL A 109 -6.77 3.43 11.91
C VAL A 109 -6.17 3.39 13.34
N TRP A 110 -6.19 2.21 13.96
CA TRP A 110 -5.56 1.99 15.26
C TRP A 110 -4.04 2.27 15.22
N LEU A 111 -3.37 1.80 14.16
CA LEU A 111 -1.92 1.97 14.01
C LEU A 111 -1.54 3.47 13.92
N VAL A 112 -2.28 4.24 13.14
CA VAL A 112 -2.08 5.69 13.02
C VAL A 112 -2.29 6.38 14.38
N GLY A 113 -3.33 6.01 15.11
CA GLY A 113 -3.59 6.51 16.47
C GLY A 113 -2.46 6.17 17.45
N LYS A 114 -1.97 4.91 17.41
CA LYS A 114 -0.88 4.42 18.27
C LYS A 114 0.42 5.24 18.09
N TYR A 115 0.73 5.63 16.88
CA TYR A 115 1.95 6.40 16.56
C TYR A 115 1.72 7.91 16.43
N GLY A 116 0.54 8.40 16.82
CA GLY A 116 0.23 9.84 16.72
C GLY A 116 0.40 10.40 15.29
N GLY A 117 0.18 9.57 14.28
CA GLY A 117 0.33 9.93 12.88
C GLY A 117 1.73 9.76 12.28
N HIS A 118 2.76 9.61 13.08
CA HIS A 118 4.15 9.44 12.63
C HIS A 118 4.52 7.95 12.55
N LEU A 119 4.12 7.31 11.48
CA LEU A 119 4.35 5.89 11.28
C LEU A 119 5.84 5.60 11.04
N PRO A 120 6.42 4.56 11.69
CA PRO A 120 7.83 4.20 11.53
C PRO A 120 8.07 3.35 10.28
N PHE A 121 7.56 3.82 9.13
CA PHE A 121 7.68 3.16 7.84
C PHE A 121 8.07 4.16 6.76
N ASP A 122 8.97 3.75 5.86
CA ASP A 122 9.41 4.58 4.73
C ASP A 122 8.43 4.54 3.57
N ALA A 123 7.82 3.37 3.36
CA ALA A 123 6.88 3.14 2.27
C ALA A 123 5.54 2.57 2.75
N LEU A 124 4.48 2.95 2.06
CA LEU A 124 3.12 2.49 2.28
C LEU A 124 2.58 1.89 0.99
N VAL A 125 2.16 0.63 1.05
CA VAL A 125 1.42 -0.04 -0.01
C VAL A 125 -0.06 -0.11 0.39
N ILE A 126 -0.93 0.42 -0.45
CA ILE A 126 -2.39 0.38 -0.25
C ILE A 126 -2.96 -0.66 -1.21
N ASP A 127 -3.22 -1.85 -0.70
CA ASP A 127 -3.84 -2.91 -1.50
C ASP A 127 -5.36 -2.74 -1.51
N GLU A 128 -5.93 -2.72 -2.71
CA GLU A 128 -7.29 -2.33 -3.00
C GLU A 128 -7.57 -0.87 -2.62
N LEU A 129 -6.97 0.05 -3.40
CA LEU A 129 -7.04 1.50 -3.21
C LEU A 129 -8.49 2.04 -3.17
N THR A 130 -9.43 1.37 -3.87
CA THR A 130 -10.87 1.69 -3.84
C THR A 130 -11.49 1.64 -2.44
N SER A 131 -10.85 0.98 -1.48
CA SER A 131 -11.28 1.00 -0.07
C SER A 131 -11.25 2.39 0.56
N PHE A 132 -10.53 3.32 -0.04
CA PHE A 132 -10.33 4.69 0.43
C PHE A 132 -11.12 5.73 -0.39
N LYS A 133 -12.04 5.30 -1.26
CA LYS A 133 -12.85 6.18 -2.11
C LYS A 133 -13.74 7.19 -1.36
N SER A 134 -14.08 6.93 -0.11
CA SER A 134 -14.89 7.85 0.71
C SER A 134 -14.02 8.78 1.55
N SER A 135 -14.00 10.06 1.18
CA SER A 135 -13.27 11.11 1.91
C SER A 135 -13.77 11.37 3.34
N LYS A 136 -14.97 10.89 3.68
CA LYS A 136 -15.57 11.01 5.02
C LYS A 136 -15.22 9.84 5.95
N SER A 137 -14.65 8.75 5.43
CA SER A 137 -14.36 7.54 6.22
C SER A 137 -13.19 7.77 7.20
N GLU A 138 -13.23 7.09 8.36
CA GLU A 138 -12.15 7.13 9.34
C GLU A 138 -10.83 6.63 8.75
N ARG A 139 -10.89 5.66 7.84
CA ARG A 139 -9.70 5.16 7.11
C ARG A 139 -9.04 6.25 6.27
N PHE A 140 -9.83 7.05 5.54
CA PHE A 140 -9.31 8.16 4.75
C PHE A 140 -8.75 9.28 5.66
N LYS A 141 -9.42 9.60 6.77
CA LYS A 141 -8.91 10.57 7.75
C LYS A 141 -7.57 10.12 8.34
N ALA A 142 -7.46 8.85 8.74
CA ALA A 142 -6.22 8.28 9.23
C ALA A 142 -5.10 8.33 8.15
N MET A 143 -5.45 8.02 6.89
CA MET A 143 -4.52 8.12 5.77
C MET A 143 -3.97 9.55 5.61
N ARG A 144 -4.84 10.55 5.66
CA ARG A 144 -4.42 11.96 5.57
C ARG A 144 -3.43 12.38 6.66
N ILE A 145 -3.57 11.81 7.85
CA ILE A 145 -2.65 12.08 8.97
C ILE A 145 -1.31 11.41 8.75
N ALA A 146 -1.30 10.17 8.26
CA ALA A 146 -0.09 9.38 8.09
C ALA A 146 0.77 9.76 6.87
N LEU A 147 0.13 10.14 5.76
CA LEU A 147 0.81 10.38 4.47
C LEU A 147 1.96 11.38 4.50
N PRO A 148 1.90 12.51 5.24
CA PRO A 148 3.00 13.49 5.24
C PRO A 148 4.35 12.93 5.70
N GLY A 149 4.35 11.86 6.50
CA GLY A 149 5.56 11.20 7.00
C GLY A 149 6.09 10.06 6.13
N ILE A 150 5.37 9.71 5.05
CA ILE A 150 5.71 8.55 4.20
C ILE A 150 6.43 9.01 2.93
N LYS A 151 7.61 8.46 2.69
CA LYS A 151 8.44 8.80 1.51
C LYS A 151 7.83 8.25 0.22
N ARG A 152 7.38 6.98 0.24
CA ARG A 152 6.83 6.28 -0.94
C ARG A 152 5.42 5.76 -0.70
N VAL A 153 4.52 5.98 -1.65
CA VAL A 153 3.14 5.47 -1.59
C VAL A 153 2.80 4.75 -2.88
N ILE A 154 2.40 3.48 -2.74
CA ILE A 154 2.05 2.59 -3.85
C ILE A 154 0.60 2.17 -3.67
N GLY A 155 -0.28 2.54 -4.57
CA GLY A 155 -1.68 2.12 -4.57
C GLY A 155 -1.95 1.03 -5.59
N LEU A 156 -2.65 -0.02 -5.18
CA LEU A 156 -2.99 -1.14 -6.05
C LEU A 156 -4.51 -1.23 -6.18
N THR A 157 -5.03 -1.35 -7.40
CA THR A 157 -6.44 -1.65 -7.63
C THR A 157 -6.67 -2.24 -9.03
N GLY A 158 -7.71 -3.06 -9.18
CA GLY A 158 -8.21 -3.52 -10.48
C GLY A 158 -9.34 -2.64 -11.03
N THR A 159 -9.99 -1.85 -10.18
CA THR A 159 -11.20 -1.09 -10.53
C THR A 159 -11.13 0.33 -9.97
N PRO A 160 -10.36 1.25 -10.58
CA PRO A 160 -10.06 2.55 -9.99
C PRO A 160 -11.30 3.47 -9.84
N ALA A 161 -12.33 3.32 -10.68
CA ALA A 161 -13.51 4.19 -10.67
C ALA A 161 -14.82 3.38 -10.78
N PRO A 162 -15.16 2.52 -9.80
CA PRO A 162 -16.30 1.60 -9.92
C PRO A 162 -17.65 2.33 -10.01
N ASN A 163 -17.79 3.53 -9.48
CA ASN A 163 -19.01 4.34 -9.53
C ASN A 163 -18.79 5.67 -10.28
N GLY A 164 -17.75 5.76 -11.11
CA GLY A 164 -17.45 6.95 -11.89
C GLY A 164 -16.30 7.81 -11.31
N LEU A 165 -16.04 8.92 -11.97
CA LEU A 165 -14.86 9.77 -11.71
C LEU A 165 -14.80 10.32 -10.28
N ILE A 166 -15.94 10.49 -9.64
CA ILE A 166 -15.99 11.00 -8.26
C ILE A 166 -15.24 10.11 -7.25
N ASP A 167 -15.15 8.80 -7.52
CA ASP A 167 -14.42 7.85 -6.69
C ASP A 167 -12.89 8.05 -6.77
N LEU A 168 -12.40 8.67 -7.84
CA LEU A 168 -10.96 8.84 -8.07
C LEU A 168 -10.33 9.86 -7.12
N TRP A 169 -11.04 10.91 -6.74
CA TRP A 169 -10.44 11.98 -5.96
C TRP A 169 -9.77 11.48 -4.67
N ALA A 170 -10.50 10.73 -3.86
CA ALA A 170 -9.98 10.24 -2.59
C ALA A 170 -8.85 9.23 -2.78
N GLN A 171 -8.92 8.39 -3.81
CA GLN A 171 -7.89 7.43 -4.15
C GLN A 171 -6.60 8.13 -4.60
N MET A 172 -6.70 9.11 -5.49
CA MET A 172 -5.55 9.90 -5.93
C MET A 172 -4.98 10.73 -4.78
N TYR A 173 -5.84 11.28 -3.91
CA TYR A 173 -5.37 11.98 -2.71
C TYR A 173 -4.55 11.06 -1.79
N CYS A 174 -4.90 9.78 -1.66
CA CYS A 174 -4.11 8.80 -0.91
C CYS A 174 -2.71 8.56 -1.52
N LEU A 175 -2.52 8.81 -2.82
CA LEU A 175 -1.22 8.68 -3.47
C LEU A 175 -0.39 9.96 -3.34
N ASP A 176 -0.98 11.14 -3.62
CA ASP A 176 -0.23 12.38 -3.83
C ASP A 176 -0.68 13.58 -2.99
N GLN A 177 -1.58 13.38 -2.02
CA GLN A 177 -2.09 14.42 -1.13
C GLN A 177 -2.77 15.60 -1.87
N GLY A 178 -3.34 15.31 -3.04
CA GLY A 178 -4.09 16.27 -3.85
C GLY A 178 -3.24 17.08 -4.83
N GLU A 179 -2.05 16.59 -5.16
CA GLU A 179 -1.19 17.22 -6.17
C GLU A 179 -1.86 17.21 -7.56
N ARG A 180 -2.43 16.07 -7.98
CA ARG A 180 -3.06 15.92 -9.31
C ARG A 180 -4.50 16.44 -9.37
N LEU A 181 -5.33 16.10 -8.39
CA LEU A 181 -6.79 16.38 -8.42
C LEU A 181 -7.23 17.48 -7.43
N GLY A 182 -6.26 18.20 -6.86
CA GLY A 182 -6.54 19.25 -5.89
C GLY A 182 -6.82 18.74 -4.48
N LYS A 183 -6.68 19.63 -3.49
CA LYS A 183 -6.82 19.31 -2.06
C LYS A 183 -8.28 19.33 -1.57
N SER A 184 -9.22 19.78 -2.38
CA SER A 184 -10.63 19.94 -2.01
C SER A 184 -11.54 19.06 -2.86
N VAL A 185 -12.22 18.13 -2.21
CA VAL A 185 -13.24 17.29 -2.87
C VAL A 185 -14.43 18.09 -3.39
N SER A 186 -14.78 19.21 -2.73
CA SER A 186 -15.87 20.08 -3.20
C SER A 186 -15.52 20.72 -4.53
N LYS A 187 -14.32 21.30 -4.65
CA LYS A 187 -13.85 21.86 -5.94
C LYS A 187 -13.75 20.81 -7.04
N TYR A 188 -13.29 19.60 -6.70
CA TYR A 188 -13.25 18.51 -7.66
C TYR A 188 -14.65 18.16 -8.21
N ARG A 189 -15.67 18.11 -7.33
CA ARG A 189 -17.08 17.84 -7.71
C ARG A 189 -17.72 18.94 -8.55
N GLU A 190 -17.25 20.18 -8.44
CA GLU A 190 -17.72 21.31 -9.26
C GLU A 190 -17.11 21.26 -10.67
N THR A 191 -15.99 20.56 -10.85
CA THR A 191 -15.26 20.48 -12.12
C THR A 191 -15.65 19.24 -12.93
N TYR A 192 -15.98 18.13 -12.28
CA TYR A 192 -16.26 16.80 -12.85
C TYR A 192 -17.57 16.21 -12.33
#